data_2cf6db0cfa9fef200d874a331d65fa33
#
_entry.id   2cf6db0cfa9fef200d874a331d65fa33
#
_cell.length_a   1.000
_cell.length_b   1.000
_cell.length_c   1.000
_cell.angle_alpha   90.00
_cell.angle_beta   90.00
_cell.angle_gamma   90.00
#
_symmetry.space_group_name_H-M   'P 1'
#
loop_
_entity.id
_entity.type
_entity.pdbx_description
1 polymer ?
#
loop_
_entity_poly.entity_id
_entity_poly.type
_entity_poly.pdbx_seq_one_letter_code
_entity_poly.pdbx_strand_id
1 'polypeptide(L)'
;MFQKRKCNCTKEYLHKSRSQFEIVPEVLGNTVKKKALIKLIGEDLSTGITKIDLEKENLYKLPKYYAKDKVVTDALAKANKYAGGTITYDFDYTTETLDYETSKDWVKISKDFKVTLDESKVGDYIEKLGSKYNTMGSSRPFTTAYGSKINVYGGDYGWKIYFDKE
;
A
#
# COMPACT_ATOMS: atom_id res chain seq x y z
N MET A 1 -7.87 37.05 -5.17
CA MET A 1 -8.54 35.92 -4.51
C MET A 1 -7.51 34.80 -4.38
N PHE A 2 -6.83 34.66 -3.23
CA PHE A 2 -5.76 33.68 -3.05
C PHE A 2 -6.37 32.34 -2.70
N GLN A 3 -6.32 31.41 -3.61
CA GLN A 3 -6.71 30.02 -3.39
C GLN A 3 -5.69 29.37 -2.43
N LYS A 4 -6.12 29.05 -1.21
CA LYS A 4 -5.30 28.31 -0.23
C LYS A 4 -5.03 26.90 -0.75
N ARG A 5 -3.91 26.71 -1.44
CA ARG A 5 -3.41 25.36 -1.70
C ARG A 5 -2.79 24.85 -0.39
N LYS A 6 -3.49 23.97 0.30
CA LYS A 6 -2.89 23.22 1.41
C LYS A 6 -1.79 22.33 0.84
N CYS A 7 -0.56 22.47 1.36
CA CYS A 7 0.47 21.49 1.15
C CYS A 7 0.02 20.18 1.83
N ASN A 8 -0.42 19.22 1.05
CA ASN A 8 -0.76 17.87 1.52
C ASN A 8 0.53 17.04 1.57
N CYS A 9 1.41 17.36 2.52
CA CYS A 9 2.77 16.83 2.56
C CYS A 9 2.92 15.47 3.26
N THR A 10 1.88 14.64 3.43
CA THR A 10 2.04 13.48 4.30
C THR A 10 1.37 12.16 3.88
N LYS A 11 0.61 12.10 2.80
CA LYS A 11 -0.08 10.84 2.46
C LYS A 11 -0.04 10.40 0.99
N GLU A 12 0.45 11.22 0.08
CA GLU A 12 0.21 11.03 -1.35
C GLU A 12 1.45 10.92 -2.24
N TYR A 13 2.64 10.71 -1.66
CA TYR A 13 3.83 10.49 -2.48
C TYR A 13 3.81 9.14 -3.22
N LEU A 14 3.12 8.14 -2.65
CA LEU A 14 2.99 6.83 -3.27
C LEU A 14 1.51 6.56 -3.55
N HIS A 15 1.14 6.62 -4.82
CA HIS A 15 -0.19 6.35 -5.32
C HIS A 15 -0.28 4.91 -5.84
N LYS A 16 -1.39 4.23 -5.56
CA LYS A 16 -1.71 2.91 -6.13
C LYS A 16 -2.25 3.12 -7.55
N SER A 17 -1.44 2.85 -8.55
CA SER A 17 -1.86 2.78 -9.95
C SER A 17 -2.52 1.42 -10.25
N ARG A 18 -2.88 1.17 -11.50
CA ARG A 18 -3.54 -0.09 -11.91
C ARG A 18 -2.63 -1.32 -11.85
N SER A 19 -1.31 -1.13 -11.90
CA SER A 19 -0.34 -2.23 -11.97
C SER A 19 0.85 -2.09 -11.03
N GLN A 20 1.02 -0.93 -10.38
CA GLN A 20 2.15 -0.64 -9.51
C GLN A 20 1.88 0.56 -8.60
N PHE A 21 2.72 0.75 -7.59
CA PHE A 21 2.79 2.01 -6.87
C PHE A 21 3.59 3.03 -7.69
N GLU A 22 3.17 4.29 -7.66
CA GLU A 22 3.83 5.41 -8.35
C GLU A 22 4.06 6.57 -7.40
N ILE A 23 5.12 7.35 -7.64
CA ILE A 23 5.37 8.58 -6.91
C ILE A 23 4.54 9.70 -7.52
N VAL A 24 3.74 10.37 -6.68
CA VAL A 24 3.12 11.63 -7.04
C VAL A 24 4.05 12.77 -6.60
N PRO A 25 4.54 13.60 -7.53
CA PRO A 25 5.40 14.71 -7.19
C PRO A 25 4.75 15.66 -6.19
N GLU A 26 5.56 16.21 -5.30
CA GLU A 26 5.12 17.22 -4.35
C GLU A 26 4.67 18.51 -5.06
N VAL A 27 3.57 19.09 -4.57
CA VAL A 27 3.15 20.42 -4.95
C VAL A 27 3.55 21.38 -3.82
N LEU A 28 4.47 22.28 -4.09
CA LEU A 28 4.91 23.25 -3.12
C LEU A 28 3.73 24.15 -2.71
N GLY A 29 3.46 24.17 -1.42
CA GLY A 29 2.38 24.99 -0.86
C GLY A 29 2.83 26.44 -0.59
N ASN A 30 1.87 27.35 -0.50
CA ASN A 30 2.09 28.74 -0.15
C ASN A 30 1.86 29.04 1.35
N THR A 31 2.04 28.07 2.21
CA THR A 31 1.88 28.24 3.66
C THR A 31 3.08 28.99 4.24
N VAL A 32 2.86 30.19 4.74
CA VAL A 32 3.91 31.03 5.28
C VAL A 32 4.23 30.69 6.75
N LYS A 33 5.51 30.79 7.12
CA LYS A 33 6.01 30.70 8.49
C LYS A 33 5.69 31.99 9.23
N LYS A 34 4.52 32.07 9.87
CA LYS A 34 3.99 33.31 10.47
C LYS A 34 4.99 34.05 11.41
N LYS A 35 5.67 33.29 12.30
CA LYS A 35 6.60 33.91 13.26
C LYS A 35 7.79 34.58 12.55
N ALA A 36 8.34 33.93 11.53
CA ALA A 36 9.46 34.43 10.75
C ALA A 36 9.04 35.68 9.94
N LEU A 37 7.83 35.64 9.34
CA LEU A 37 7.30 36.78 8.61
C LEU A 37 7.08 38.00 9.52
N ILE A 38 6.51 37.82 10.70
CA ILE A 38 6.28 38.93 11.65
C ILE A 38 7.61 39.58 12.06
N LYS A 39 8.63 38.77 12.34
CA LYS A 39 9.97 39.24 12.67
C LYS A 39 10.56 40.10 11.53
N LEU A 40 10.51 39.56 10.31
CA LEU A 40 11.05 40.24 9.13
C LEU A 40 10.32 41.54 8.84
N ILE A 41 8.99 41.59 8.93
CA ILE A 41 8.21 42.82 8.76
C ILE A 41 8.66 43.89 9.78
N GLY A 42 8.90 43.49 11.03
CA GLY A 42 9.39 44.42 12.05
C GLY A 42 10.77 45.00 11.72
N GLU A 43 11.68 44.18 11.22
CA GLU A 43 13.02 44.61 10.79
C GLU A 43 12.96 45.49 9.55
N ASP A 44 12.17 45.17 8.55
CA ASP A 44 12.02 45.89 7.29
C ASP A 44 11.35 47.26 7.48
N LEU A 45 10.36 47.34 8.36
CA LEU A 45 9.73 48.61 8.71
C LEU A 45 10.74 49.61 9.33
N SER A 46 11.69 49.10 10.14
CA SER A 46 12.74 49.95 10.74
C SER A 46 13.78 50.40 9.73
N THR A 47 13.97 49.71 8.63
CA THR A 47 14.94 50.01 7.57
C THR A 47 14.33 50.66 6.33
N GLY A 48 13.00 50.85 6.30
CA GLY A 48 12.29 51.51 5.19
C GLY A 48 12.11 50.63 3.96
N ILE A 49 12.26 49.28 4.08
CA ILE A 49 12.03 48.34 2.99
C ILE A 49 10.52 48.25 2.75
N THR A 50 10.09 48.49 1.49
CA THR A 50 8.68 48.52 1.10
C THR A 50 8.20 47.29 0.35
N LYS A 51 9.12 46.37 0.02
CA LYS A 51 8.78 45.14 -0.76
C LYS A 51 9.57 43.94 -0.27
N ILE A 52 8.86 42.90 0.13
CA ILE A 52 9.42 41.65 0.63
C ILE A 52 9.11 40.53 -0.39
N ASP A 53 10.13 39.80 -0.77
CA ASP A 53 10.01 38.60 -1.58
C ASP A 53 10.04 37.38 -0.65
N LEU A 54 8.88 36.77 -0.40
CA LEU A 54 8.71 35.65 0.54
C LEU A 54 9.46 34.39 0.12
N GLU A 55 9.74 34.23 -1.16
CA GLU A 55 10.45 33.09 -1.71
C GLU A 55 11.96 33.22 -1.46
N LYS A 56 12.52 34.39 -1.74
CA LYS A 56 13.94 34.68 -1.46
C LYS A 56 14.27 34.61 0.02
N GLU A 57 13.35 35.04 0.86
CA GLU A 57 13.47 34.98 2.32
C GLU A 57 13.15 33.59 2.91
N ASN A 58 12.91 32.59 2.08
CA ASN A 58 12.60 31.23 2.52
C ASN A 58 11.46 31.15 3.56
N LEU A 59 10.46 32.01 3.46
CA LEU A 59 9.37 32.12 4.42
C LEU A 59 8.25 31.10 4.22
N TYR A 60 8.28 30.31 3.17
CA TYR A 60 7.33 29.23 2.97
C TYR A 60 7.72 27.98 3.75
N LYS A 61 6.71 27.23 4.21
CA LYS A 61 6.92 25.90 4.76
C LYS A 61 7.23 24.92 3.62
N LEU A 62 8.38 24.29 3.71
CA LEU A 62 8.79 23.26 2.77
C LEU A 62 8.29 21.87 3.23
N PRO A 63 8.08 20.91 2.31
CA PRO A 63 7.80 19.52 2.64
C PRO A 63 8.98 18.90 3.38
N LYS A 64 8.71 17.89 4.23
CA LYS A 64 9.74 17.14 4.94
C LYS A 64 10.53 16.22 4.00
N TYR A 65 9.87 15.72 2.96
CA TYR A 65 10.42 14.82 1.96
C TYR A 65 10.06 15.33 0.56
N TYR A 66 10.91 15.01 -0.39
CA TYR A 66 10.71 15.29 -1.81
C TYR A 66 10.59 13.97 -2.59
N ALA A 67 9.92 14.01 -3.73
CA ALA A 67 9.73 12.84 -4.59
C ALA A 67 11.05 12.15 -5.00
N LYS A 68 12.13 12.94 -5.09
CA LYS A 68 13.47 12.47 -5.44
C LYS A 68 14.30 11.97 -4.26
N ASP A 69 13.80 12.09 -3.04
CA ASP A 69 14.53 11.64 -1.87
C ASP A 69 14.70 10.12 -1.90
N LYS A 70 15.89 9.67 -1.53
CA LYS A 70 16.23 8.24 -1.52
C LYS A 70 15.24 7.42 -0.68
N VAL A 71 14.80 7.97 0.46
CA VAL A 71 13.82 7.30 1.34
C VAL A 71 12.49 7.04 0.63
N VAL A 72 12.05 7.97 -0.23
CA VAL A 72 10.80 7.85 -1.01
C VAL A 72 10.97 6.84 -2.15
N THR A 73 12.09 6.91 -2.88
CA THR A 73 12.37 6.00 -3.99
C THR A 73 12.62 4.57 -3.51
N ASP A 74 13.31 4.39 -2.39
CA ASP A 74 13.53 3.07 -1.78
C ASP A 74 12.20 2.47 -1.27
N ALA A 75 11.33 3.30 -0.69
CA ALA A 75 9.99 2.87 -0.28
C ALA A 75 9.14 2.45 -1.49
N LEU A 76 9.20 3.19 -2.61
CA LEU A 76 8.53 2.81 -3.85
C LEU A 76 9.01 1.45 -4.35
N ALA A 77 10.33 1.26 -4.45
CA ALA A 77 10.92 0.00 -4.90
C ALA A 77 10.49 -1.17 -4.01
N LYS A 78 10.48 -0.97 -2.68
CA LYS A 78 10.06 -1.99 -1.72
C LYS A 78 8.55 -2.28 -1.81
N ALA A 79 7.71 -1.25 -1.96
CA ALA A 79 6.26 -1.43 -2.11
C ALA A 79 5.94 -2.22 -3.38
N ASN A 80 6.58 -1.89 -4.50
CA ASN A 80 6.42 -2.60 -5.75
C ASN A 80 6.98 -4.03 -5.70
N LYS A 81 8.05 -4.27 -4.94
CA LYS A 81 8.56 -5.63 -4.71
C LYS A 81 7.53 -6.51 -3.97
N TYR A 82 6.81 -5.94 -3.00
CA TYR A 82 5.79 -6.69 -2.26
C TYR A 82 4.50 -6.90 -3.06
N ALA A 83 4.08 -5.94 -3.86
CA ALA A 83 2.82 -6.00 -4.58
C ALA A 83 2.95 -6.40 -6.06
N GLY A 84 4.14 -6.25 -6.66
CA GLY A 84 4.33 -6.43 -8.11
C GLY A 84 4.49 -7.88 -8.57
N GLY A 85 4.51 -8.85 -7.64
CA GLY A 85 4.61 -10.27 -7.98
C GLY A 85 3.26 -10.86 -8.37
N THR A 86 3.24 -11.66 -9.43
CA THR A 86 2.11 -12.54 -9.74
C THR A 86 2.48 -13.95 -9.29
N ILE A 87 1.65 -14.56 -8.45
CA ILE A 87 1.84 -15.93 -7.97
C ILE A 87 0.66 -16.76 -8.46
N THR A 88 0.94 -17.81 -9.21
CA THR A 88 -0.09 -18.78 -9.62
C THR A 88 0.01 -20.00 -8.71
N TYR A 89 -1.09 -20.27 -8.01
CA TYR A 89 -1.27 -21.49 -7.24
C TYR A 89 -1.89 -22.54 -8.14
N ASP A 90 -1.22 -23.67 -8.27
CA ASP A 90 -1.71 -24.82 -9.03
C ASP A 90 -2.25 -25.86 -8.05
N PHE A 91 -3.53 -26.17 -8.18
CA PHE A 91 -4.25 -27.16 -7.37
C PHE A 91 -4.54 -28.45 -8.14
N ASP A 92 -3.79 -28.72 -9.24
CA ASP A 92 -3.94 -29.86 -10.13
C ASP A 92 -5.21 -29.81 -11.00
N TYR A 93 -6.38 -29.60 -10.39
CA TYR A 93 -7.66 -29.48 -11.06
C TYR A 93 -8.09 -28.06 -11.41
N THR A 94 -7.41 -27.08 -10.87
CA THR A 94 -7.67 -25.66 -11.11
C THR A 94 -6.50 -24.81 -10.67
N THR A 95 -6.44 -23.58 -11.15
CA THR A 95 -5.42 -22.60 -10.77
C THR A 95 -6.05 -21.36 -10.16
N GLU A 96 -5.35 -20.72 -9.24
CA GLU A 96 -5.71 -19.42 -8.68
C GLU A 96 -4.51 -18.47 -8.83
N THR A 97 -4.75 -17.23 -9.13
CA THR A 97 -3.69 -16.24 -9.33
C THR A 97 -3.80 -15.13 -8.31
N LEU A 98 -2.74 -14.94 -7.53
CA LEU A 98 -2.54 -13.75 -6.73
C LEU A 98 -1.88 -12.69 -7.61
N ASP A 99 -2.57 -11.59 -7.81
CA ASP A 99 -2.13 -10.47 -8.64
C ASP A 99 -1.88 -9.20 -7.81
N TYR A 100 -1.45 -8.13 -8.52
CA TYR A 100 -1.25 -6.81 -7.93
C TYR A 100 -2.54 -6.24 -7.31
N GLU A 101 -3.69 -6.45 -7.93
CA GLU A 101 -4.96 -5.91 -7.45
C GLU A 101 -5.30 -6.42 -6.05
N THR A 102 -4.97 -7.66 -5.76
CA THR A 102 -5.14 -8.28 -4.44
C THR A 102 -4.03 -7.87 -3.47
N SER A 103 -2.77 -7.94 -3.91
CA SER A 103 -1.59 -7.77 -3.04
C SER A 103 -1.31 -6.30 -2.67
N LYS A 104 -1.71 -5.33 -3.51
CA LYS A 104 -1.51 -3.89 -3.24
C LYS A 104 -2.12 -3.41 -1.92
N ASP A 105 -3.22 -4.04 -1.49
CA ASP A 105 -3.93 -3.67 -0.27
C ASP A 105 -3.30 -4.25 1.01
N TRP A 106 -2.34 -5.16 0.86
CA TRP A 106 -1.56 -5.73 1.95
C TRP A 106 -0.35 -4.86 2.30
N VAL A 107 0.07 -3.96 1.39
CA VAL A 107 1.21 -3.09 1.61
C VAL A 107 0.80 -1.88 2.45
N LYS A 108 1.42 -1.75 3.61
CA LYS A 108 1.30 -0.60 4.52
C LYS A 108 2.53 0.29 4.40
N ILE A 109 2.31 1.58 4.21
CA ILE A 109 3.36 2.59 4.13
C ILE A 109 3.14 3.60 5.25
N SER A 110 4.14 3.73 6.13
CA SER A 110 4.10 4.69 7.24
C SER A 110 4.41 6.12 6.76
N LYS A 111 4.18 7.11 7.65
CA LYS A 111 4.52 8.52 7.37
C LYS A 111 6.01 8.76 7.13
N ASP A 112 6.87 7.89 7.63
CA ASP A 112 8.32 7.94 7.46
C ASP A 112 8.81 6.97 6.36
N PHE A 113 7.92 6.58 5.44
CA PHE A 113 8.18 5.69 4.30
C PHE A 113 8.67 4.28 4.68
N LYS A 114 8.39 3.83 5.91
CA LYS A 114 8.60 2.42 6.26
C LYS A 114 7.52 1.57 5.63
N VAL A 115 7.93 0.64 4.77
CA VAL A 115 7.04 -0.28 4.05
C VAL A 115 7.01 -1.63 4.77
N THR A 116 5.81 -2.11 5.07
CA THR A 116 5.55 -3.40 5.73
C THR A 116 4.37 -4.09 5.06
N LEU A 117 4.26 -5.41 5.22
CA LEU A 117 3.08 -6.18 4.85
C LEU A 117 2.09 -6.24 6.02
N ASP A 118 0.81 -6.29 5.67
CA ASP A 118 -0.28 -6.57 6.59
C ASP A 118 -0.49 -8.09 6.68
N GLU A 119 0.18 -8.71 7.63
CA GLU A 119 0.15 -10.17 7.82
C GLU A 119 -1.27 -10.70 8.08
N SER A 120 -2.13 -9.90 8.72
CA SER A 120 -3.54 -10.28 8.93
C SER A 120 -4.27 -10.46 7.60
N LYS A 121 -4.09 -9.53 6.66
CA LYS A 121 -4.73 -9.63 5.33
C LYS A 121 -4.18 -10.78 4.49
N VAL A 122 -2.88 -11.07 4.65
CA VAL A 122 -2.27 -12.25 4.02
C VAL A 122 -2.89 -13.53 4.58
N GLY A 123 -3.04 -13.61 5.91
CA GLY A 123 -3.70 -14.72 6.59
C GLY A 123 -5.14 -14.91 6.11
N ASP A 124 -5.94 -13.84 6.10
CA ASP A 124 -7.33 -13.86 5.62
C ASP A 124 -7.45 -14.38 4.17
N TYR A 125 -6.47 -14.02 3.34
CA TYR A 125 -6.44 -14.52 1.95
C TYR A 125 -6.15 -16.02 1.89
N ILE A 126 -5.18 -16.50 2.66
CA ILE A 126 -4.84 -17.94 2.71
C ILE A 126 -6.01 -18.74 3.29
N GLU A 127 -6.70 -18.24 4.32
CA GLU A 127 -7.90 -18.88 4.87
C GLU A 127 -9.02 -18.97 3.81
N LYS A 128 -9.21 -17.93 2.99
CA LYS A 128 -10.14 -17.98 1.85
C LYS A 128 -9.75 -19.03 0.82
N LEU A 129 -8.47 -19.11 0.48
CA LEU A 129 -7.97 -20.17 -0.41
C LEU A 129 -8.23 -21.54 0.21
N GLY A 130 -7.94 -21.74 1.49
CA GLY A 130 -8.24 -22.95 2.22
C GLY A 130 -9.72 -23.31 2.16
N SER A 131 -10.60 -22.37 2.43
CA SER A 131 -12.05 -22.58 2.39
C SER A 131 -12.55 -22.96 0.99
N LYS A 132 -11.90 -22.44 -0.06
CA LYS A 132 -12.30 -22.67 -1.46
C LYS A 132 -11.74 -24.00 -2.01
N TYR A 133 -10.53 -24.37 -1.61
CA TYR A 133 -9.78 -25.46 -2.26
C TYR A 133 -9.47 -26.66 -1.37
N ASN A 134 -9.71 -26.58 -0.06
CA ASN A 134 -9.52 -27.74 0.82
C ASN A 134 -10.53 -28.84 0.48
N THR A 135 -10.03 -30.05 0.27
CA THR A 135 -10.84 -31.20 -0.03
C THR A 135 -10.70 -32.33 1.01
N MET A 136 -9.82 -32.14 2.00
CA MET A 136 -9.63 -33.09 3.10
C MET A 136 -10.92 -33.25 3.90
N GLY A 137 -11.30 -34.50 4.13
CA GLY A 137 -12.54 -34.82 4.84
C GLY A 137 -13.84 -34.62 4.04
N SER A 138 -13.76 -34.16 2.78
CA SER A 138 -14.94 -33.96 1.96
C SER A 138 -15.57 -35.29 1.56
N SER A 139 -16.89 -35.37 1.66
CA SER A 139 -17.66 -36.51 1.16
C SER A 139 -17.64 -36.54 -0.36
N ARG A 140 -17.42 -37.71 -0.94
CA ARG A 140 -17.30 -37.87 -2.40
C ARG A 140 -18.29 -38.93 -2.92
N PRO A 141 -18.94 -38.66 -4.06
CA PRO A 141 -19.79 -39.67 -4.70
C PRO A 141 -18.93 -40.82 -5.23
N PHE A 142 -19.30 -42.01 -4.93
CA PHE A 142 -18.67 -43.25 -5.39
C PHE A 142 -19.71 -44.16 -5.98
N THR A 143 -19.40 -44.77 -7.14
CA THR A 143 -20.25 -45.78 -7.73
C THR A 143 -19.67 -47.16 -7.40
N THR A 144 -20.45 -47.97 -6.71
CA THR A 144 -20.04 -49.32 -6.33
C THR A 144 -19.96 -50.25 -7.56
N ALA A 145 -19.30 -51.39 -7.43
CA ALA A 145 -19.22 -52.39 -8.48
C ALA A 145 -20.61 -52.89 -8.94
N TYR A 146 -21.63 -52.74 -8.10
CA TYR A 146 -23.02 -53.12 -8.41
C TYR A 146 -23.86 -51.96 -9.01
N GLY A 147 -23.20 -50.83 -9.36
CA GLY A 147 -23.86 -49.68 -9.96
C GLY A 147 -24.58 -48.77 -8.98
N SER A 148 -24.57 -49.01 -7.68
CA SER A 148 -25.18 -48.18 -6.67
C SER A 148 -24.34 -46.92 -6.41
N LYS A 149 -24.92 -45.73 -6.36
CA LYS A 149 -24.26 -44.49 -6.00
C LYS A 149 -24.34 -44.26 -4.50
N ILE A 150 -23.20 -44.17 -3.83
CA ILE A 150 -23.08 -43.87 -2.41
C ILE A 150 -22.17 -42.65 -2.20
N ASN A 151 -22.30 -41.95 -1.09
CA ASN A 151 -21.33 -40.94 -0.67
C ASN A 151 -20.38 -41.57 0.33
N VAL A 152 -19.07 -41.51 0.03
CA VAL A 152 -18.02 -41.98 0.92
C VAL A 152 -17.40 -40.77 1.61
N TYR A 153 -17.33 -40.81 2.94
CA TYR A 153 -16.65 -39.79 3.72
C TYR A 153 -15.12 -39.88 3.51
N GLY A 154 -14.49 -38.76 3.21
CA GLY A 154 -13.07 -38.72 2.83
C GLY A 154 -12.07 -38.96 3.96
N GLY A 155 -12.48 -38.93 5.23
CA GLY A 155 -11.58 -39.12 6.36
C GLY A 155 -10.41 -38.11 6.30
N ASP A 156 -9.19 -38.66 6.37
CA ASP A 156 -7.94 -37.87 6.27
C ASP A 156 -7.45 -37.71 4.82
N TYR A 157 -8.19 -38.18 3.86
CA TYR A 157 -7.84 -38.12 2.45
C TYR A 157 -8.26 -36.81 1.81
N GLY A 158 -7.34 -36.15 1.10
CA GLY A 158 -7.56 -34.91 0.38
C GLY A 158 -6.47 -33.89 0.66
N TRP A 159 -6.67 -32.71 0.12
CA TRP A 159 -5.76 -31.57 0.24
C TRP A 159 -6.21 -30.64 1.37
N LYS A 160 -5.24 -30.09 2.10
CA LYS A 160 -5.47 -29.05 3.11
C LYS A 160 -4.37 -27.99 3.04
N ILE A 161 -4.77 -26.73 2.86
CA ILE A 161 -3.86 -25.60 2.94
C ILE A 161 -3.69 -25.25 4.43
N TYR A 162 -2.45 -25.19 4.89
CA TYR A 162 -2.10 -24.75 6.23
C TYR A 162 -1.53 -23.33 6.18
N PHE A 163 -1.94 -22.52 7.13
CA PHE A 163 -1.31 -21.25 7.43
C PHE A 163 -0.76 -21.32 8.84
N ASP A 164 0.58 -21.39 8.93
CA ASP A 164 1.27 -21.39 10.22
C ASP A 164 1.68 -19.97 10.54
N LYS A 165 1.25 -19.49 11.71
CA LYS A 165 1.67 -18.18 12.24
C LYS A 165 2.84 -18.43 13.18
N GLU A 166 4.07 -18.55 12.65
CA GLU A 166 5.28 -18.46 13.46
C GLU A 166 5.63 -17.00 13.80
#